data_6a40bd2abf127cab5ec4b938d0e6063b
#
_entry.id   6a40bd2abf127cab5ec4b938d0e6063b
#
_cell.length_a   1.000
_cell.length_b   1.000
_cell.length_c   1.000
_cell.angle_alpha   90.00
_cell.angle_beta   90.00
_cell.angle_gamma   90.00
#
_symmetry.space_group_name_H-M   'P 1'
#
loop_
_entity.id
_entity.type
_entity.pdbx_description
1 polymer ?
#
loop_
_entity_poly.entity_id
_entity_poly.type
_entity_poly.pdbx_seq_one_letter_code
_entity_poly.pdbx_strand_id
1 'polypeptide(L)'
;MKRGYDVGIAGLHRLLGRLPDLRAAGVVIAVAGMDGALPTVVASLVPCPVVAVPTSVGYGASFGGLAPLLTMLNGCAPGVGVVNIDNGFGAAVLASRIARLVLGAKGAAPGEAAAGAPDLAEAPAPAPAGRG
;
A
#
# COMPACT_ATOMS: atom_id res chain seq x y z
N MET A 1 -12.60 -10.47 4.02
CA MET A 1 -11.26 -10.37 3.40
C MET A 1 -11.09 -11.51 2.40
N LYS A 2 -10.77 -11.21 1.13
CA LYS A 2 -10.43 -12.21 0.11
C LYS A 2 -8.90 -12.32 0.00
N ARG A 3 -8.39 -13.50 -0.35
CA ARG A 3 -6.95 -13.77 -0.50
C ARG A 3 -6.67 -14.34 -1.88
N GLY A 4 -5.57 -13.93 -2.49
CA GLY A 4 -5.01 -14.49 -3.73
C GLY A 4 -3.57 -14.93 -3.48
N TYR A 5 -3.24 -16.15 -3.82
CA TYR A 5 -1.90 -16.71 -3.73
C TYR A 5 -1.38 -17.04 -5.12
N ASP A 6 -0.07 -17.07 -5.26
CA ASP A 6 0.61 -17.41 -6.51
C ASP A 6 0.16 -16.55 -7.72
N VAL A 7 0.03 -15.25 -7.49
CA VAL A 7 -0.45 -14.26 -8.48
C VAL A 7 0.68 -13.33 -8.98
N GLY A 8 1.92 -13.76 -8.87
CA GLY A 8 3.10 -12.99 -9.27
C GLY A 8 3.16 -12.66 -10.77
N ILE A 9 4.13 -11.81 -11.13
CA ILE A 9 4.32 -11.33 -12.52
C ILE A 9 4.60 -12.47 -13.49
N ALA A 10 5.29 -13.52 -13.06
CA ALA A 10 5.53 -14.71 -13.86
C ALA A 10 4.24 -15.47 -14.27
N GLY A 11 3.12 -15.17 -13.62
CA GLY A 11 1.80 -15.73 -13.92
C GLY A 11 0.72 -14.67 -13.94
N LEU A 12 0.93 -13.58 -14.68
CA LEU A 12 0.06 -12.39 -14.72
C LEU A 12 -1.41 -12.72 -15.00
N HIS A 13 -1.67 -13.74 -15.81
CA HIS A 13 -3.03 -14.21 -16.11
C HIS A 13 -3.80 -14.63 -14.84
N ARG A 14 -3.12 -15.14 -13.81
CA ARG A 14 -3.74 -15.50 -12.51
C ARG A 14 -4.18 -14.26 -11.73
N LEU A 15 -3.38 -13.19 -11.79
CA LEU A 15 -3.75 -11.89 -11.23
C LEU A 15 -4.95 -11.29 -11.97
N LEU A 16 -4.92 -11.30 -13.30
CA LEU A 16 -6.01 -10.77 -14.14
C LEU A 16 -7.34 -11.51 -13.91
N GLY A 17 -7.29 -12.82 -13.67
CA GLY A 17 -8.47 -13.61 -13.28
C GLY A 17 -9.10 -13.19 -11.94
N ARG A 18 -8.35 -12.46 -11.09
CA ARG A 18 -8.83 -11.92 -9.80
C ARG A 18 -9.23 -10.44 -9.87
N LEU A 19 -9.13 -9.82 -11.04
CA LEU A 19 -9.36 -8.40 -11.20
C LEU A 19 -10.73 -7.90 -10.71
N PRO A 20 -11.84 -8.61 -10.92
CA PRO A 20 -13.14 -8.20 -10.37
C PRO A 20 -13.13 -8.08 -8.84
N ASP A 21 -12.50 -9.03 -8.14
CA ASP A 21 -12.36 -9.01 -6.69
C ASP A 21 -11.47 -7.87 -6.20
N LEU A 22 -10.37 -7.62 -6.90
CA LEU A 22 -9.42 -6.55 -6.59
C LEU A 22 -10.04 -5.16 -6.77
N ARG A 23 -10.79 -4.95 -7.85
CA ARG A 23 -11.48 -3.67 -8.13
C ARG A 23 -12.63 -3.38 -7.17
N ALA A 24 -13.23 -4.40 -6.59
CA ALA A 24 -14.26 -4.25 -5.57
C ALA A 24 -13.71 -3.99 -4.16
N ALA A 25 -12.39 -4.06 -3.96
CA ALA A 25 -11.75 -3.85 -2.67
C ALA A 25 -11.67 -2.35 -2.31
N GLY A 26 -11.77 -2.02 -1.03
CA GLY A 26 -11.51 -0.67 -0.52
C GLY A 26 -10.02 -0.39 -0.27
N VAL A 27 -9.22 -1.44 -0.15
CA VAL A 27 -7.76 -1.42 -0.01
C VAL A 27 -7.21 -2.79 -0.38
N VAL A 28 -6.05 -2.84 -0.99
CA VAL A 28 -5.34 -4.07 -1.34
C VAL A 28 -4.00 -4.13 -0.60
N ILE A 29 -3.67 -5.27 -0.02
CA ILE A 29 -2.31 -5.55 0.47
C ILE A 29 -1.63 -6.45 -0.59
N ALA A 30 -0.53 -5.98 -1.16
CA ALA A 30 0.26 -6.72 -2.14
C ALA A 30 1.61 -7.10 -1.53
N VAL A 31 1.86 -8.40 -1.39
CA VAL A 31 3.08 -8.96 -0.78
C VAL A 31 3.92 -9.59 -1.88
N ALA A 32 5.17 -9.16 -2.01
CA ALA A 32 6.07 -9.68 -3.03
C ALA A 32 7.54 -9.65 -2.58
N GLY A 33 8.28 -10.66 -2.97
CA GLY A 33 9.73 -10.73 -2.89
C GLY A 33 10.37 -10.53 -4.26
N MET A 34 11.55 -11.07 -4.47
CA MET A 34 12.30 -11.03 -5.72
C MET A 34 12.51 -9.60 -6.25
N ASP A 35 11.86 -9.27 -7.36
CA ASP A 35 11.92 -7.94 -8.00
C ASP A 35 10.90 -6.94 -7.45
N GLY A 36 9.91 -7.38 -6.69
CA GLY A 36 8.90 -6.49 -6.09
C GLY A 36 7.94 -5.82 -7.06
N ALA A 37 7.79 -6.30 -8.29
CA ALA A 37 7.01 -5.64 -9.33
C ALA A 37 5.48 -5.75 -9.13
N LEU A 38 5.00 -6.75 -8.39
CA LEU A 38 3.57 -7.02 -8.22
C LEU A 38 2.75 -5.82 -7.72
N PRO A 39 3.15 -5.06 -6.68
CA PRO A 39 2.36 -3.94 -6.18
C PRO A 39 2.15 -2.84 -7.23
N THR A 40 3.15 -2.53 -8.04
CA THR A 40 3.06 -1.55 -9.13
C THR A 40 2.03 -1.98 -10.17
N VAL A 41 2.03 -3.26 -10.55
CA VAL A 41 1.04 -3.80 -11.50
C VAL A 41 -0.35 -3.79 -10.89
N VAL A 42 -0.51 -4.21 -9.64
CA VAL A 42 -1.82 -4.16 -8.97
C VAL A 42 -2.34 -2.73 -8.90
N ALA A 43 -1.51 -1.77 -8.50
CA ALA A 43 -1.90 -0.37 -8.39
C ALA A 43 -2.33 0.25 -9.72
N SER A 44 -1.76 -0.19 -10.85
CA SER A 44 -2.20 0.26 -12.17
C SER A 44 -3.58 -0.29 -12.59
N LEU A 45 -4.08 -1.32 -11.92
CA LEU A 45 -5.30 -2.03 -12.28
C LEU A 45 -6.49 -1.75 -11.34
N VAL A 46 -6.23 -1.16 -10.15
CA VAL A 46 -7.26 -0.92 -9.13
C VAL A 46 -7.40 0.56 -8.79
N PRO A 47 -8.60 1.04 -8.43
CA PRO A 47 -8.80 2.43 -8.02
C PRO A 47 -8.51 2.69 -6.54
N CYS A 48 -8.33 1.64 -5.73
CA CYS A 48 -8.14 1.76 -4.28
C CYS A 48 -6.66 1.82 -3.90
N PRO A 49 -6.32 2.31 -2.70
CA PRO A 49 -4.95 2.28 -2.19
C PRO A 49 -4.37 0.86 -2.14
N VAL A 50 -3.08 0.74 -2.45
CA VAL A 50 -2.32 -0.51 -2.37
C VAL A 50 -1.24 -0.37 -1.29
N VAL A 51 -1.27 -1.25 -0.30
CA VAL A 51 -0.22 -1.35 0.72
C VAL A 51 0.75 -2.45 0.28
N ALA A 52 1.96 -2.07 -0.08
CA ALA A 52 2.99 -2.97 -0.57
C ALA A 52 3.88 -3.48 0.58
N VAL A 53 4.09 -4.78 0.62
CA VAL A 53 4.95 -5.46 1.60
C VAL A 53 6.08 -6.14 0.86
N PRO A 54 7.31 -5.59 0.89
CA PRO A 54 8.47 -6.32 0.42
C PRO A 54 8.80 -7.47 1.36
N THR A 55 9.25 -8.60 0.81
CA THR A 55 9.65 -9.75 1.63
C THR A 55 11.13 -10.04 1.50
N SER A 56 11.72 -10.55 2.58
CA SER A 56 13.12 -11.04 2.58
C SER A 56 13.28 -12.34 1.80
N VAL A 57 12.16 -13.02 1.47
CA VAL A 57 12.17 -14.28 0.72
C VAL A 57 12.59 -14.02 -0.71
N GLY A 58 13.68 -14.67 -1.12
CA GLY A 58 14.24 -14.53 -2.46
C GLY A 58 15.64 -15.14 -2.54
N TYR A 59 16.24 -15.05 -3.71
CA TYR A 59 17.62 -15.52 -3.96
C TYR A 59 18.38 -14.51 -4.84
N GLY A 60 19.66 -14.76 -5.06
CA GLY A 60 20.51 -13.89 -5.88
C GLY A 60 20.60 -12.47 -5.34
N ALA A 61 20.40 -11.48 -6.19
CA ALA A 61 20.50 -10.05 -5.86
C ALA A 61 19.28 -9.48 -5.10
N SER A 62 18.49 -10.31 -4.46
CA SER A 62 17.37 -9.89 -3.61
C SER A 62 17.84 -9.14 -2.35
N PHE A 63 19.04 -9.41 -1.86
CA PHE A 63 19.66 -8.77 -0.67
C PHE A 63 18.71 -8.73 0.54
N GLY A 64 18.09 -9.88 0.87
CA GLY A 64 17.21 -9.96 2.05
C GLY A 64 15.99 -9.05 1.99
N GLY A 65 15.50 -8.76 0.79
CA GLY A 65 14.32 -7.93 0.58
C GLY A 65 14.60 -6.48 0.19
N LEU A 66 15.88 -6.08 0.09
CA LEU A 66 16.23 -4.71 -0.31
C LEU A 66 15.84 -4.43 -1.76
N ALA A 67 16.05 -5.37 -2.68
CA ALA A 67 15.68 -5.20 -4.07
C ALA A 67 14.17 -4.97 -4.24
N PRO A 68 13.27 -5.80 -3.70
CA PRO A 68 11.83 -5.53 -3.78
C PRO A 68 11.43 -4.23 -3.06
N LEU A 69 12.05 -3.88 -1.92
CA LEU A 69 11.78 -2.62 -1.23
C LEU A 69 12.07 -1.42 -2.14
N LEU A 70 13.24 -1.37 -2.77
CA LEU A 70 13.62 -0.27 -3.65
C LEU A 70 12.74 -0.20 -4.90
N THR A 71 12.38 -1.35 -5.49
CA THR A 71 11.45 -1.40 -6.61
C THR A 71 10.07 -0.86 -6.25
N MET A 72 9.54 -1.25 -5.09
CA MET A 72 8.23 -0.78 -4.63
C MET A 72 8.22 0.71 -4.33
N LEU A 73 9.29 1.25 -3.72
CA LEU A 73 9.44 2.68 -3.43
C LEU A 73 9.61 3.51 -4.71
N ASN A 74 10.23 2.94 -5.75
CA ASN A 74 10.52 3.62 -7.01
C ASN A 74 9.51 3.31 -8.12
N GLY A 75 8.43 2.60 -7.81
CA GLY A 75 7.39 2.26 -8.76
C GLY A 75 6.62 3.48 -9.24
N CYS A 76 6.36 3.58 -10.56
CA CYS A 76 5.68 4.74 -11.16
C CYS A 76 4.14 4.71 -11.02
N ALA A 77 3.54 3.61 -10.57
CA ALA A 77 2.08 3.56 -10.37
C ALA A 77 1.69 4.35 -9.10
N PRO A 78 0.76 5.32 -9.19
CA PRO A 78 0.31 6.08 -8.02
C PRO A 78 -0.55 5.24 -7.08
N GLY A 79 -0.65 5.64 -5.81
CA GLY A 79 -1.50 4.99 -4.82
C GLY A 79 -0.88 3.80 -4.11
N VAL A 80 0.44 3.60 -4.20
CA VAL A 80 1.19 2.58 -3.48
C VAL A 80 1.84 3.19 -2.22
N GLY A 81 1.50 2.64 -1.06
CA GLY A 81 2.21 2.89 0.20
C GLY A 81 3.03 1.68 0.58
N VAL A 82 4.33 1.85 0.83
CA VAL A 82 5.25 0.73 1.13
C VAL A 82 5.53 0.67 2.62
N VAL A 83 5.41 -0.52 3.21
CA VAL A 83 5.86 -0.79 4.58
C VAL A 83 7.27 -1.42 4.56
N ASN A 84 7.87 -1.57 5.73
CA ASN A 84 9.20 -2.18 5.82
C ASN A 84 9.19 -3.66 5.38
N ILE A 85 10.38 -4.21 5.13
CA ILE A 85 10.58 -5.62 4.75
C ILE A 85 9.95 -6.53 5.82
N ASP A 86 9.20 -7.54 5.39
CA ASP A 86 8.50 -8.53 6.21
C ASP A 86 7.48 -7.94 7.21
N ASN A 87 7.14 -6.66 7.10
CA ASN A 87 6.21 -6.00 8.01
C ASN A 87 4.74 -6.22 7.61
N GLY A 88 4.31 -7.48 7.60
CA GLY A 88 2.92 -7.83 7.33
C GLY A 88 1.95 -7.29 8.40
N PHE A 89 2.39 -7.20 9.67
CA PHE A 89 1.58 -6.61 10.74
C PHE A 89 1.30 -5.12 10.48
N GLY A 90 2.33 -4.34 10.17
CA GLY A 90 2.17 -2.91 9.84
C GLY A 90 1.26 -2.69 8.65
N ALA A 91 1.39 -3.53 7.61
CA ALA A 91 0.49 -3.49 6.45
C ALA A 91 -0.96 -3.78 6.82
N ALA A 92 -1.20 -4.78 7.67
CA ALA A 92 -2.55 -5.13 8.13
C ALA A 92 -3.19 -4.00 8.94
N VAL A 93 -2.44 -3.37 9.85
CA VAL A 93 -2.91 -2.22 10.64
C VAL A 93 -3.24 -1.04 9.73
N LEU A 94 -2.34 -0.69 8.81
CA LEU A 94 -2.56 0.42 7.85
C LEU A 94 -3.79 0.16 6.99
N ALA A 95 -3.90 -1.02 6.39
CA ALA A 95 -5.05 -1.39 5.58
C ALA A 95 -6.36 -1.40 6.39
N SER A 96 -6.33 -1.83 7.65
CA SER A 96 -7.51 -1.78 8.53
C SER A 96 -7.97 -0.33 8.78
N ARG A 97 -7.03 0.60 9.00
CA ARG A 97 -7.35 2.03 9.18
C ARG A 97 -7.96 2.62 7.91
N ILE A 98 -7.37 2.35 6.74
CA ILE A 98 -7.90 2.79 5.44
C ILE A 98 -9.32 2.23 5.23
N ALA A 99 -9.53 0.94 5.50
CA ALA A 99 -10.83 0.30 5.34
C ALA A 99 -11.90 0.93 6.23
N ARG A 100 -11.57 1.29 7.47
CA ARG A 100 -12.49 2.00 8.39
C ARG A 100 -12.87 3.37 7.86
N LEU A 101 -11.94 4.13 7.32
CA LEU A 101 -12.21 5.43 6.70
C LEU A 101 -13.15 5.30 5.50
N VAL A 102 -12.90 4.33 4.62
CA VAL A 102 -13.73 4.06 3.45
C VAL A 102 -15.15 3.63 3.85
N LEU A 103 -15.29 2.80 4.88
CA LEU A 103 -16.60 2.34 5.38
C LEU A 103 -17.33 3.45 6.12
N GLY A 104 -16.63 4.26 6.93
CA GLY A 104 -17.19 5.43 7.61
C GLY A 104 -17.69 6.48 6.63
N ALA A 105 -16.93 6.75 5.57
CA ALA A 105 -17.34 7.68 4.51
C ALA A 105 -18.59 7.20 3.72
N LYS A 106 -18.81 5.90 3.61
CA LYS A 106 -20.01 5.34 2.98
C LYS A 106 -21.26 5.44 3.87
N GLY A 107 -21.07 5.61 5.19
CA GLY A 107 -22.17 5.76 6.16
C GLY A 107 -22.42 7.20 6.59
N ALA A 108 -21.56 8.14 6.27
CA ALA A 108 -21.73 9.55 6.58
C ALA A 108 -22.47 10.28 5.46
N ALA A 109 -23.43 11.12 5.81
CA ALA A 109 -24.07 12.01 4.85
C ALA A 109 -23.03 12.97 4.24
N PRO A 110 -23.19 13.40 2.96
CA PRO A 110 -22.24 14.33 2.34
C PRO A 110 -22.22 15.63 3.15
N GLY A 111 -21.14 15.89 3.87
CA GLY A 111 -20.94 17.07 4.71
C GLY A 111 -20.31 16.82 6.10
N GLU A 112 -20.45 15.61 6.66
CA GLU A 112 -19.90 15.33 8.01
C GLU A 112 -18.41 14.91 8.04
N ALA A 113 -17.86 14.49 6.93
CA ALA A 113 -16.46 14.03 6.87
C ALA A 113 -15.43 15.16 6.99
N ALA A 114 -15.82 16.41 6.84
CA ALA A 114 -14.90 17.56 6.88
C ALA A 114 -14.77 18.21 8.28
N ALA A 115 -15.63 17.86 9.23
CA ALA A 115 -15.69 18.54 10.54
C ALA A 115 -14.67 18.05 11.59
N GLY A 116 -13.83 17.07 11.29
CA GLY A 116 -12.88 16.47 12.23
C GLY A 116 -11.42 16.47 11.81
N ALA A 117 -11.07 17.10 10.69
CA ALA A 117 -9.66 17.24 10.33
C ALA A 117 -9.04 18.39 11.15
N PRO A 118 -7.93 18.15 11.91
CA PRO A 118 -7.22 19.22 12.56
C PRO A 118 -6.71 20.19 11.51
N ASP A 119 -6.91 21.51 11.75
CA ASP A 119 -6.35 22.55 10.90
C ASP A 119 -4.82 22.52 11.01
N LEU A 120 -4.16 22.02 9.97
CA LEU A 120 -2.71 21.96 9.88
C LEU A 120 -2.05 23.33 9.73
N ALA A 121 -2.83 24.41 9.61
CA ALA A 121 -2.33 25.78 9.52
C ALA A 121 -1.85 26.33 10.87
N GLU A 122 -2.22 25.71 12.01
CA GLU A 122 -1.81 26.14 13.35
C GLU A 122 -0.58 25.40 13.92
N ALA A 123 0.12 24.61 13.14
CA ALA A 123 1.36 23.99 13.61
C ALA A 123 2.43 25.08 13.80
N PRO A 124 3.00 25.26 15.02
CA PRO A 124 4.07 26.23 15.23
C PRO A 124 5.28 25.89 14.35
N ALA A 125 5.88 26.93 13.77
CA ALA A 125 7.06 26.78 12.92
C ALA A 125 8.19 26.05 13.72
N PRO A 126 8.94 25.14 13.10
CA PRO A 126 10.05 24.47 13.77
C PRO A 126 11.09 25.51 14.21
N ALA A 127 11.58 25.36 15.43
CA ALA A 127 12.63 26.22 15.98
C ALA A 127 13.88 26.17 15.06
N PRO A 128 14.59 27.27 14.88
CA PRO A 128 15.79 27.31 14.04
C PRO A 128 16.84 26.36 14.62
N ALA A 129 17.42 25.52 13.75
CA ALA A 129 18.50 24.61 14.12
C ALA A 129 19.68 25.43 14.66
N GLY A 130 20.03 25.22 15.92
CA GLY A 130 21.21 25.82 16.54
C GLY A 130 22.46 25.40 15.77
N ARG A 131 23.23 26.41 15.31
CA ARG A 131 24.58 26.19 14.79
C ARG A 131 25.49 25.86 15.96
N GLY A 132 25.94 24.64 16.04
CA GLY A 132 27.06 24.21 16.84
C GLY A 132 28.23 23.82 15.92
#